data_e3d9c109e6fc84b86e721ac7d5f029a5
#
_entry.id   e3d9c109e6fc84b86e721ac7d5f029a5
#
_cell.length_a   1.000
_cell.length_b   1.000
_cell.length_c   1.000
_cell.angle_alpha   90.00
_cell.angle_beta   90.00
_cell.angle_gamma   90.00
#
_symmetry.space_group_name_H-M   'P 1'
#
loop_
_entity.id
_entity.type
_entity.pdbx_description
1 polymer ?
#
loop_
_entity_poly.entity_id
_entity_poly.type
_entity_poly.pdbx_seq_one_letter_code
_entity_poly.pdbx_strand_id
1 'polypeptide(L)'
;DDLVFITNGCCTDTSCYGDQTHAPDLSGVKNGCGESWDMWKAIAAQAEHGEYGNPDTFCTDVDATNWMSATVATSNEEVIQHIMNVCKRDPRAGKVTTGGIVTVKDSVDNWYLSWTINRQPQFKSQDKNMVLVWLYSLNTNKPGNYVKKAMRNCTGEEVCREWLYHIGVPEEKIDDLAKNACNTTTCFMPYINAFFQPRKESDRPRVVPDGAVNFAFIGQFAETPRDTIFTTEYSM
;
A
#
# COMPACT_ATOMS: atom_id res chain seq x y z
N ASP A 1 -35.38 -16.84 2.52
CA ASP A 1 -34.90 -15.51 2.92
C ASP A 1 -33.40 -15.45 2.62
N ASP A 2 -33.00 -14.46 1.80
CA ASP A 2 -31.61 -14.32 1.39
C ASP A 2 -30.79 -13.63 2.48
N LEU A 3 -29.51 -14.02 2.63
CA LEU A 3 -28.58 -13.34 3.50
C LEU A 3 -27.73 -12.39 2.63
N VAL A 4 -27.53 -11.16 3.14
CA VAL A 4 -26.75 -10.14 2.46
C VAL A 4 -25.51 -9.78 3.30
N PHE A 5 -24.32 -9.87 2.70
CA PHE A 5 -23.09 -9.41 3.32
C PHE A 5 -22.59 -8.16 2.61
N ILE A 6 -22.35 -7.11 3.37
CA ILE A 6 -21.97 -5.78 2.85
C ILE A 6 -20.51 -5.53 3.24
N THR A 7 -19.63 -5.46 2.26
CA THR A 7 -18.25 -4.99 2.44
C THR A 7 -18.22 -3.48 2.20
N ASN A 8 -18.33 -2.73 3.28
CA ASN A 8 -18.39 -1.27 3.23
C ASN A 8 -17.00 -0.65 3.21
N GLY A 9 -16.81 0.38 2.35
CA GLY A 9 -15.51 1.01 2.15
C GLY A 9 -14.48 0.08 1.51
N CYS A 10 -13.38 0.63 1.02
CA CYS A 10 -12.31 -0.19 0.44
C CYS A 10 -10.98 0.56 0.51
N CYS A 11 -9.97 -0.08 1.13
CA CYS A 11 -8.63 0.50 1.25
C CYS A 11 -7.89 0.65 -0.08
N THR A 12 -8.29 -0.10 -1.11
CA THR A 12 -7.67 -0.09 -2.44
C THR A 12 -8.55 0.57 -3.51
N ASP A 13 -9.67 1.19 -3.10
CA ASP A 13 -10.54 1.91 -4.02
C ASP A 13 -9.80 3.06 -4.70
N THR A 14 -10.08 3.27 -5.97
CA THR A 14 -9.45 4.31 -6.82
C THR A 14 -7.91 4.25 -6.88
N SER A 15 -7.31 3.06 -6.67
CA SER A 15 -5.87 2.88 -6.82
C SER A 15 -5.42 3.23 -8.24
N CYS A 16 -4.29 3.97 -8.33
CA CYS A 16 -3.70 4.40 -9.59
C CYS A 16 -2.36 3.70 -9.81
N TYR A 17 -2.10 3.28 -11.04
CA TYR A 17 -0.91 2.51 -11.38
C TYR A 17 0.02 3.33 -12.26
N GLY A 18 1.32 3.13 -12.05
CA GLY A 18 2.38 3.59 -12.92
C GLY A 18 3.28 2.42 -13.34
N ASP A 19 4.13 2.67 -14.29
CA ASP A 19 5.10 1.71 -14.81
C ASP A 19 6.53 2.27 -14.77
N GLN A 20 7.47 1.56 -15.39
CA GLN A 20 8.89 1.96 -15.46
C GLN A 20 9.05 3.42 -15.92
N THR A 21 8.23 3.89 -16.85
CA THR A 21 8.40 5.16 -17.55
C THR A 21 7.30 6.19 -17.29
N HIS A 22 6.21 5.77 -16.65
CA HIS A 22 5.07 6.63 -16.36
C HIS A 22 4.76 6.63 -14.86
N ALA A 23 4.55 7.83 -14.31
CA ALA A 23 4.00 8.00 -12.98
C ALA A 23 2.51 7.61 -12.94
N PRO A 24 1.95 7.24 -11.76
CA PRO A 24 0.52 7.07 -11.63
C PRO A 24 -0.26 8.32 -12.02
N ASP A 25 -1.34 8.17 -12.78
CA ASP A 25 -2.25 9.27 -13.06
C ASP A 25 -3.17 9.52 -11.86
N LEU A 26 -2.94 10.62 -11.16
CA LEU A 26 -3.70 11.02 -9.98
C LEU A 26 -4.85 11.98 -10.29
N SER A 27 -5.12 12.30 -11.54
CA SER A 27 -6.14 13.30 -11.94
C SER A 27 -7.56 12.94 -11.48
N GLY A 28 -7.83 11.64 -11.35
CA GLY A 28 -9.10 11.09 -10.85
C GLY A 28 -9.20 10.95 -9.33
N VAL A 29 -8.09 11.14 -8.60
CA VAL A 29 -8.08 10.98 -7.13
C VAL A 29 -8.66 12.22 -6.47
N LYS A 30 -9.73 12.02 -5.71
CA LYS A 30 -10.40 13.10 -4.97
C LYS A 30 -10.82 12.58 -3.58
N ASN A 31 -10.83 13.49 -2.61
CA ASN A 31 -11.33 13.20 -1.28
C ASN A 31 -12.78 12.71 -1.34
N GLY A 32 -13.06 11.64 -0.63
CA GLY A 32 -14.40 11.09 -0.48
C GLY A 32 -14.98 10.44 -1.74
N CYS A 33 -14.17 10.14 -2.76
CA CYS A 33 -14.62 9.52 -4.01
C CYS A 33 -14.18 8.07 -4.11
N GLY A 34 -15.02 7.25 -4.72
CA GLY A 34 -14.81 5.83 -4.98
C GLY A 34 -16.10 5.04 -4.86
N GLU A 35 -16.25 4.00 -5.66
CA GLU A 35 -17.50 3.22 -5.73
C GLU A 35 -17.87 2.59 -4.38
N SER A 36 -16.89 2.06 -3.67
CA SER A 36 -17.12 1.44 -2.36
C SER A 36 -17.48 2.47 -1.28
N TRP A 37 -16.88 3.67 -1.37
CA TRP A 37 -17.18 4.78 -0.47
C TRP A 37 -18.56 5.37 -0.78
N ASP A 38 -18.90 5.54 -2.03
CA ASP A 38 -20.20 6.06 -2.47
C ASP A 38 -21.32 5.10 -2.09
N MET A 39 -21.09 3.79 -2.23
CA MET A 39 -22.02 2.76 -1.74
C MET A 39 -22.24 2.90 -0.22
N TRP A 40 -21.18 2.99 0.58
CA TRP A 40 -21.32 3.11 2.02
C TRP A 40 -22.00 4.42 2.43
N LYS A 41 -21.69 5.55 1.77
CA LYS A 41 -22.40 6.82 1.99
C LYS A 41 -23.88 6.70 1.70
N ALA A 42 -24.26 6.03 0.60
CA ALA A 42 -25.65 5.81 0.26
C ALA A 42 -26.39 4.93 1.29
N ILE A 43 -25.71 3.94 1.86
CA ILE A 43 -26.26 3.11 2.95
C ILE A 43 -26.36 3.94 4.24
N ALA A 44 -25.31 4.67 4.62
CA ALA A 44 -25.27 5.48 5.82
C ALA A 44 -26.33 6.60 5.82
N ALA A 45 -26.65 7.14 4.65
CA ALA A 45 -27.69 8.15 4.48
C ALA A 45 -29.11 7.62 4.75
N GLN A 46 -29.32 6.31 4.84
CA GLN A 46 -30.61 5.70 5.15
C GLN A 46 -30.76 5.39 6.65
N ALA A 47 -29.70 5.61 7.44
CA ALA A 47 -29.72 5.36 8.87
C ALA A 47 -30.56 6.44 9.59
N GLU A 48 -31.47 6.03 10.50
CA GLU A 48 -32.25 6.96 11.33
C GLU A 48 -31.44 7.49 12.53
N HIS A 49 -30.51 6.68 13.04
CA HIS A 49 -29.74 6.97 14.27
C HIS A 49 -28.22 6.77 14.11
N GLY A 50 -27.72 6.72 12.87
CA GLY A 50 -26.29 6.53 12.57
C GLY A 50 -25.80 5.08 12.72
N GLU A 51 -26.71 4.12 12.74
CA GLU A 51 -26.41 2.67 12.91
C GLU A 51 -25.54 2.08 11.79
N TYR A 52 -25.46 2.77 10.64
CA TYR A 52 -24.64 2.34 9.49
C TYR A 52 -23.29 3.06 9.38
N GLY A 53 -22.89 3.75 10.47
CA GLY A 53 -21.58 4.39 10.59
C GLY A 53 -21.44 5.72 9.85
N ASN A 54 -20.21 6.23 9.83
CA ASN A 54 -19.86 7.50 9.20
C ASN A 54 -18.66 7.33 8.24
N PRO A 55 -18.87 7.05 6.96
CA PRO A 55 -17.81 6.84 5.98
C PRO A 55 -16.89 8.06 5.81
N ASP A 56 -17.38 9.28 6.03
CA ASP A 56 -16.59 10.50 5.85
C ASP A 56 -15.41 10.59 6.81
N THR A 57 -15.48 9.96 7.98
CA THR A 57 -14.33 9.83 8.90
C THR A 57 -13.11 9.17 8.23
N PHE A 58 -13.33 8.29 7.26
CA PHE A 58 -12.29 7.44 6.69
C PHE A 58 -11.81 7.87 5.30
N CYS A 59 -12.64 8.55 4.51
CA CYS A 59 -12.35 8.80 3.10
C CYS A 59 -12.15 10.27 2.72
N THR A 60 -12.31 11.22 3.63
CA THR A 60 -12.29 12.66 3.29
C THR A 60 -10.92 13.30 3.29
N ASP A 61 -9.86 12.59 3.68
CA ASP A 61 -8.49 13.10 3.68
C ASP A 61 -7.53 12.10 3.03
N VAL A 62 -7.44 12.16 1.70
CA VAL A 62 -6.52 11.31 0.92
C VAL A 62 -5.07 11.56 1.32
N ASP A 63 -4.69 12.79 1.71
CA ASP A 63 -3.30 13.06 2.11
C ASP A 63 -2.92 12.38 3.43
N ALA A 64 -3.87 12.16 4.33
CA ALA A 64 -3.66 11.40 5.56
C ALA A 64 -3.78 9.87 5.38
N THR A 65 -4.45 9.39 4.33
CA THR A 65 -4.82 7.98 4.19
C THR A 65 -4.08 7.22 3.10
N ASN A 66 -3.29 7.90 2.26
CA ASN A 66 -2.62 7.26 1.14
C ASN A 66 -1.28 6.61 1.50
N TRP A 67 -0.90 5.62 0.70
CA TRP A 67 0.49 5.19 0.47
C TRP A 67 0.75 5.16 -1.03
N MET A 68 2.04 5.03 -1.35
CA MET A 68 2.46 4.55 -2.66
C MET A 68 3.37 3.35 -2.47
N SER A 69 3.05 2.26 -3.13
CA SER A 69 3.91 1.08 -3.19
C SER A 69 4.56 0.95 -4.56
N ALA A 70 5.64 0.17 -4.61
CA ALA A 70 6.27 -0.22 -5.86
C ALA A 70 6.80 -1.66 -5.76
N THR A 71 6.91 -2.32 -6.90
CA THR A 71 7.58 -3.60 -7.02
C THR A 71 8.71 -3.46 -8.02
N VAL A 72 9.94 -3.67 -7.56
CA VAL A 72 11.13 -3.75 -8.40
C VAL A 72 11.40 -5.20 -8.74
N ALA A 73 11.45 -5.52 -10.03
CA ALA A 73 11.84 -6.81 -10.56
C ALA A 73 13.26 -6.70 -11.15
N THR A 74 14.17 -7.57 -10.71
CA THR A 74 15.55 -7.60 -11.21
C THR A 74 16.13 -9.02 -11.21
N SER A 75 16.98 -9.31 -12.19
CA SER A 75 17.85 -10.48 -12.22
C SER A 75 19.34 -10.09 -12.34
N ASN A 76 19.63 -8.81 -12.16
CA ASN A 76 20.97 -8.27 -12.30
C ASN A 76 21.84 -8.64 -11.08
N GLU A 77 22.99 -9.29 -11.32
CA GLU A 77 23.88 -9.76 -10.26
C GLU A 77 24.46 -8.63 -9.39
N GLU A 78 24.71 -7.45 -9.96
CA GLU A 78 25.22 -6.32 -9.19
C GLU A 78 24.18 -5.81 -8.19
N VAL A 79 22.93 -5.64 -8.63
CA VAL A 79 21.81 -5.24 -7.75
C VAL A 79 21.59 -6.30 -6.67
N ILE A 80 21.62 -7.60 -7.04
CA ILE A 80 21.48 -8.70 -6.09
C ILE A 80 22.61 -8.70 -5.06
N GLN A 81 23.84 -8.38 -5.48
CA GLN A 81 24.97 -8.27 -4.56
C GLN A 81 24.79 -7.15 -3.54
N HIS A 82 24.24 -5.99 -3.94
CA HIS A 82 23.88 -4.91 -3.01
C HIS A 82 22.78 -5.35 -2.02
N ILE A 83 21.75 -6.07 -2.47
CA ILE A 83 20.76 -6.69 -1.58
C ILE A 83 21.43 -7.62 -0.57
N MET A 84 22.33 -8.50 -1.03
CA MET A 84 23.07 -9.42 -0.16
C MET A 84 23.97 -8.68 0.85
N ASN A 85 24.56 -7.56 0.46
CA ASN A 85 25.37 -6.74 1.36
C ASN A 85 24.55 -6.15 2.51
N VAL A 86 23.29 -5.78 2.24
CA VAL A 86 22.36 -5.28 3.27
C VAL A 86 21.77 -6.43 4.10
N CYS A 87 21.19 -7.42 3.44
CA CYS A 87 20.41 -8.49 4.08
C CYS A 87 21.25 -9.63 4.64
N LYS A 88 22.52 -9.76 4.22
CA LYS A 88 23.42 -10.89 4.51
C LYS A 88 22.86 -12.25 4.07
N ARG A 89 21.98 -12.26 3.09
CA ARG A 89 21.32 -13.45 2.53
C ARG A 89 21.14 -13.30 1.03
N ASP A 90 21.31 -14.41 0.29
CA ASP A 90 20.93 -14.45 -1.13
C ASP A 90 19.40 -14.51 -1.24
N PRO A 91 18.75 -13.56 -1.91
CA PRO A 91 17.30 -13.57 -2.08
C PRO A 91 16.78 -14.77 -2.88
N ARG A 92 17.64 -15.42 -3.68
CA ARG A 92 17.30 -16.59 -4.50
C ARG A 92 17.38 -17.91 -3.75
N ALA A 93 17.84 -17.91 -2.50
CA ALA A 93 18.05 -19.13 -1.70
C ALA A 93 16.75 -19.82 -1.24
N GLY A 94 15.57 -19.38 -1.69
CA GLY A 94 14.28 -19.98 -1.33
C GLY A 94 13.86 -19.75 0.12
N LYS A 95 14.46 -18.76 0.79
CA LYS A 95 14.14 -18.33 2.16
C LYS A 95 13.74 -16.87 2.20
N VAL A 96 13.07 -16.44 3.27
CA VAL A 96 12.76 -15.01 3.49
C VAL A 96 14.08 -14.25 3.61
N THR A 97 14.25 -13.19 2.81
CA THR A 97 15.51 -12.45 2.69
C THR A 97 15.64 -11.39 3.78
N THR A 98 14.65 -10.52 3.92
CA THR A 98 14.70 -9.40 4.89
C THR A 98 14.34 -9.82 6.31
N GLY A 99 13.61 -10.92 6.49
CA GLY A 99 13.09 -11.35 7.79
C GLY A 99 11.96 -10.49 8.34
N GLY A 100 11.60 -9.42 7.63
CA GLY A 100 10.58 -8.42 7.96
C GLY A 100 10.75 -7.21 7.06
N ILE A 101 10.12 -6.10 7.46
CA ILE A 101 10.22 -4.82 6.74
C ILE A 101 11.51 -4.11 7.14
N VAL A 102 12.24 -3.62 6.15
CA VAL A 102 13.42 -2.76 6.32
C VAL A 102 12.99 -1.31 6.14
N THR A 103 12.93 -0.57 7.22
CA THR A 103 12.67 0.87 7.16
C THR A 103 13.98 1.63 7.00
N VAL A 104 14.05 2.50 6.01
CA VAL A 104 15.20 3.35 5.73
C VAL A 104 15.18 4.55 6.68
N LYS A 105 16.04 4.53 7.72
CA LYS A 105 16.04 5.55 8.79
C LYS A 105 16.25 6.97 8.26
N ASP A 106 17.16 7.14 7.30
CA ASP A 106 17.49 8.46 6.75
C ASP A 106 16.38 9.04 5.86
N SER A 107 15.35 8.26 5.54
CA SER A 107 14.21 8.68 4.73
C SER A 107 12.99 9.14 5.54
N VAL A 108 13.04 9.14 6.87
CA VAL A 108 11.89 9.42 7.75
C VAL A 108 11.28 10.79 7.50
N ASP A 109 12.11 11.81 7.28
CA ASP A 109 11.66 13.17 6.97
C ASP A 109 11.37 13.38 5.46
N ASN A 110 11.72 12.42 4.63
CA ASN A 110 11.54 12.39 3.18
C ASN A 110 10.39 11.42 2.84
N TRP A 111 10.61 10.43 1.98
CA TRP A 111 9.58 9.47 1.58
C TRP A 111 9.11 8.54 2.72
N TYR A 112 9.88 8.39 3.78
CA TYR A 112 9.70 7.36 4.80
C TYR A 112 9.61 5.98 4.13
N LEU A 113 10.64 5.69 3.34
CA LEU A 113 10.73 4.50 2.50
C LEU A 113 10.94 3.25 3.34
N SER A 114 10.19 2.23 3.04
CA SER A 114 10.38 0.88 3.58
C SER A 114 10.34 -0.15 2.45
N TRP A 115 11.01 -1.28 2.65
CA TRP A 115 11.04 -2.35 1.66
C TRP A 115 11.17 -3.73 2.29
N THR A 116 10.81 -4.75 1.53
CA THR A 116 10.94 -6.14 1.94
C THR A 116 11.12 -7.05 0.73
N ILE A 117 11.81 -8.18 0.96
CA ILE A 117 11.94 -9.27 0.00
C ILE A 117 11.44 -10.54 0.68
N ASN A 118 10.28 -10.98 0.29
CA ASN A 118 9.69 -12.23 0.73
C ASN A 118 10.44 -13.42 0.12
N ARG A 119 10.04 -14.64 0.48
CA ARG A 119 10.58 -15.86 -0.11
C ARG A 119 10.40 -15.84 -1.63
N GLN A 120 11.48 -16.08 -2.37
CA GLN A 120 11.46 -16.20 -3.83
C GLN A 120 11.56 -17.67 -4.25
N PRO A 121 10.95 -18.07 -5.39
CA PRO A 121 10.01 -17.28 -6.19
C PRO A 121 8.67 -17.07 -5.46
N GLN A 122 8.01 -15.92 -5.70
CA GLN A 122 6.66 -15.65 -5.19
C GLN A 122 5.57 -16.30 -6.06
N PHE A 123 5.83 -16.46 -7.35
CA PHE A 123 4.90 -17.00 -8.33
C PHE A 123 5.47 -18.24 -9.01
N LYS A 124 4.60 -19.20 -9.35
CA LYS A 124 5.00 -20.44 -10.03
C LYS A 124 5.68 -20.20 -11.37
N SER A 125 5.30 -19.14 -12.08
CA SER A 125 5.86 -18.75 -13.38
C SER A 125 7.05 -17.80 -13.30
N GLN A 126 7.47 -17.40 -12.09
CA GLN A 126 8.61 -16.49 -11.90
C GLN A 126 9.91 -17.19 -12.28
N ASP A 127 10.75 -16.51 -13.09
CA ASP A 127 12.12 -16.98 -13.35
C ASP A 127 12.90 -17.13 -12.03
N LYS A 128 13.68 -18.19 -11.91
CA LYS A 128 14.44 -18.51 -10.69
C LYS A 128 15.50 -17.49 -10.33
N ASN A 129 16.00 -16.74 -11.32
CA ASN A 129 16.99 -15.69 -11.13
C ASN A 129 16.34 -14.33 -10.83
N MET A 130 15.03 -14.20 -11.07
CA MET A 130 14.28 -12.97 -10.83
C MET A 130 14.03 -12.80 -9.34
N VAL A 131 14.30 -11.60 -8.84
CA VAL A 131 13.99 -11.15 -7.48
C VAL A 131 12.95 -10.05 -7.55
N LEU A 132 11.89 -10.18 -6.75
CA LEU A 132 10.87 -9.16 -6.60
C LEU A 132 11.05 -8.48 -5.24
N VAL A 133 11.23 -7.18 -5.26
CA VAL A 133 11.38 -6.32 -4.07
C VAL A 133 10.14 -5.47 -3.95
N TRP A 134 9.44 -5.57 -2.82
CA TRP A 134 8.31 -4.69 -2.53
C TRP A 134 8.78 -3.48 -1.72
N LEU A 135 8.38 -2.31 -2.16
CA LEU A 135 8.68 -1.00 -1.58
C LEU A 135 7.38 -0.30 -1.21
N TYR A 136 7.40 0.56 -0.20
CA TYR A 136 6.33 1.52 0.02
C TYR A 136 6.84 2.78 0.72
N SER A 137 6.10 3.86 0.53
CA SER A 137 6.33 5.16 1.17
C SER A 137 5.07 5.63 1.88
N LEU A 138 5.25 6.17 3.08
CA LEU A 138 4.18 6.78 3.87
C LEU A 138 4.07 8.29 3.62
N ASN A 139 5.16 8.96 3.22
CA ASN A 139 5.20 10.39 2.93
C ASN A 139 5.25 10.63 1.42
N THR A 140 4.21 10.25 0.71
CA THR A 140 4.18 10.25 -0.76
C THR A 140 4.26 11.65 -1.39
N ASN A 141 4.00 12.71 -0.62
CA ASN A 141 4.02 14.12 -1.04
C ASN A 141 5.34 14.83 -0.76
N LYS A 142 6.30 14.18 -0.10
CA LYS A 142 7.62 14.76 0.19
C LYS A 142 8.65 14.36 -0.87
N PRO A 143 9.74 15.15 -1.04
CA PRO A 143 10.86 14.75 -1.89
C PRO A 143 11.63 13.59 -1.28
N GLY A 144 12.26 12.77 -2.12
CA GLY A 144 13.19 11.72 -1.69
C GLY A 144 14.54 12.25 -1.24
N ASN A 145 15.39 11.37 -0.75
CA ASN A 145 16.76 11.70 -0.37
C ASN A 145 17.65 11.90 -1.61
N TYR A 146 17.52 11.04 -2.60
CA TYR A 146 18.23 11.07 -3.88
C TYR A 146 17.35 11.71 -4.96
N VAL A 147 16.16 11.20 -5.19
CA VAL A 147 15.17 11.75 -6.12
C VAL A 147 14.44 12.92 -5.47
N LYS A 148 14.77 14.14 -5.86
CA LYS A 148 14.22 15.38 -5.28
C LYS A 148 12.80 15.70 -5.77
N LYS A 149 11.93 14.68 -5.76
CA LYS A 149 10.56 14.71 -6.26
C LYS A 149 9.65 13.94 -5.31
N ALA A 150 8.38 14.33 -5.21
CA ALA A 150 7.38 13.60 -4.43
C ALA A 150 7.15 12.21 -5.04
N MET A 151 7.17 11.14 -4.22
CA MET A 151 7.07 9.77 -4.74
C MET A 151 5.82 9.54 -5.58
N ARG A 152 4.69 10.14 -5.18
CA ARG A 152 3.41 10.04 -5.92
C ARG A 152 3.46 10.53 -7.37
N ASN A 153 4.46 11.33 -7.71
CA ASN A 153 4.67 11.87 -9.04
C ASN A 153 5.83 11.19 -9.79
N CYS A 154 6.44 10.16 -9.19
CA CYS A 154 7.59 9.46 -9.75
C CYS A 154 7.19 8.34 -10.68
N THR A 155 7.97 8.16 -11.74
CA THR A 155 7.96 6.93 -12.56
C THR A 155 8.55 5.76 -11.77
N GLY A 156 8.34 4.53 -12.23
CA GLY A 156 8.97 3.36 -11.63
C GLY A 156 10.50 3.44 -11.62
N GLU A 157 11.10 3.96 -12.71
CA GLU A 157 12.55 4.17 -12.79
C GLU A 157 13.03 5.14 -11.70
N GLU A 158 12.36 6.27 -11.50
CA GLU A 158 12.70 7.22 -10.43
C GLU A 158 12.58 6.60 -9.03
N VAL A 159 11.54 5.80 -8.79
CA VAL A 159 11.39 5.08 -7.51
C VAL A 159 12.51 4.06 -7.31
N CYS A 160 12.92 3.36 -8.37
CA CYS A 160 14.04 2.43 -8.34
C CYS A 160 15.36 3.13 -8.00
N ARG A 161 15.62 4.32 -8.56
CA ARG A 161 16.83 5.12 -8.26
C ARG A 161 16.94 5.44 -6.77
N GLU A 162 15.86 5.88 -6.16
CA GLU A 162 15.84 6.17 -4.72
C GLU A 162 16.17 4.93 -3.89
N TRP A 163 15.57 3.78 -4.24
CA TRP A 163 15.83 2.53 -3.54
C TRP A 163 17.27 2.06 -3.73
N LEU A 164 17.82 2.10 -4.95
CA LEU A 164 19.23 1.74 -5.25
C LEU A 164 20.21 2.59 -4.44
N TYR A 165 19.95 3.89 -4.32
CA TYR A 165 20.73 4.78 -3.47
C TYR A 165 20.76 4.27 -2.02
N HIS A 166 19.62 3.89 -1.46
CA HIS A 166 19.49 3.45 -0.09
C HIS A 166 20.07 2.04 0.20
N ILE A 167 20.23 1.20 -0.82
CA ILE A 167 20.94 -0.08 -0.66
C ILE A 167 22.45 0.03 -0.94
N GLY A 168 22.95 1.24 -1.15
CA GLY A 168 24.38 1.54 -1.27
C GLY A 168 24.96 1.30 -2.65
N VAL A 169 24.16 1.43 -3.71
CA VAL A 169 24.69 1.45 -5.08
C VAL A 169 25.43 2.79 -5.28
N PRO A 170 26.66 2.78 -5.86
CA PRO A 170 27.38 4.01 -6.22
C PRO A 170 26.55 4.91 -7.12
N GLU A 171 26.56 6.24 -6.86
CA GLU A 171 25.69 7.18 -7.53
C GLU A 171 25.85 7.17 -9.06
N GLU A 172 27.08 7.01 -9.54
CA GLU A 172 27.40 6.93 -10.97
C GLU A 172 26.81 5.71 -11.70
N LYS A 173 26.31 4.71 -10.95
CA LYS A 173 25.69 3.49 -11.50
C LYS A 173 24.18 3.47 -11.38
N ILE A 174 23.61 4.30 -10.52
CA ILE A 174 22.18 4.26 -10.18
C ILE A 174 21.30 4.41 -11.43
N ASP A 175 21.60 5.38 -12.28
CA ASP A 175 20.79 5.67 -13.47
C ASP A 175 20.80 4.50 -14.47
N ASP A 176 21.95 3.91 -14.71
CA ASP A 176 22.07 2.77 -15.63
C ASP A 176 21.35 1.52 -15.07
N LEU A 177 21.58 1.20 -13.80
CA LEU A 177 20.96 0.03 -13.18
C LEU A 177 19.43 0.18 -13.06
N ALA A 178 18.92 1.36 -12.68
CA ALA A 178 17.48 1.60 -12.61
C ALA A 178 16.80 1.46 -13.97
N LYS A 179 17.44 1.95 -15.03
CA LYS A 179 16.89 1.95 -16.38
C LYS A 179 17.02 0.61 -17.10
N ASN A 180 18.19 -0.06 -16.99
CA ASN A 180 18.54 -1.18 -17.84
C ASN A 180 18.57 -2.54 -17.11
N ALA A 181 18.60 -2.54 -15.78
CA ALA A 181 18.73 -3.75 -14.97
C ALA A 181 17.50 -4.03 -14.07
N CYS A 182 16.60 -3.08 -13.95
CA CYS A 182 15.40 -3.18 -13.13
C CYS A 182 14.16 -2.86 -13.95
N ASN A 183 13.03 -3.45 -13.58
CA ASN A 183 11.72 -3.05 -14.06
C ASN A 183 10.82 -2.79 -12.85
N THR A 184 10.26 -1.59 -12.76
CA THR A 184 9.54 -1.15 -11.58
C THR A 184 8.13 -0.71 -11.94
N THR A 185 7.16 -1.29 -11.28
CA THR A 185 5.76 -0.87 -11.33
C THR A 185 5.38 -0.20 -10.03
N THR A 186 4.52 0.81 -10.09
CA THR A 186 4.09 1.59 -8.94
C THR A 186 2.58 1.53 -8.77
N CYS A 187 2.11 1.70 -7.53
CA CYS A 187 0.70 1.75 -7.19
C CYS A 187 0.48 2.80 -6.10
N PHE A 188 -0.22 3.87 -6.43
CA PHE A 188 -0.71 4.84 -5.47
C PHE A 188 -2.07 4.40 -4.97
N MET A 189 -2.23 4.26 -3.66
CA MET A 189 -3.45 3.79 -3.00
C MET A 189 -4.01 4.89 -2.09
N PRO A 190 -5.07 5.61 -2.52
CA PRO A 190 -5.60 6.77 -1.78
C PRO A 190 -6.06 6.46 -0.36
N TYR A 191 -6.62 5.27 -0.13
CA TYR A 191 -7.30 4.93 1.13
C TYR A 191 -6.66 3.78 1.91
N ILE A 192 -5.44 3.39 1.60
CA ILE A 192 -4.79 2.22 2.22
C ILE A 192 -4.69 2.32 3.74
N ASN A 193 -4.55 3.53 4.28
CA ASN A 193 -4.51 3.83 5.72
C ASN A 193 -5.84 4.32 6.29
N ALA A 194 -6.92 4.34 5.53
CA ALA A 194 -8.20 4.86 5.96
C ALA A 194 -8.69 4.21 7.26
N PHE A 195 -8.49 2.90 7.41
CA PHE A 195 -8.92 2.15 8.59
C PHE A 195 -8.15 2.51 9.89
N PHE A 196 -7.03 3.22 9.80
CA PHE A 196 -6.28 3.74 10.97
C PHE A 196 -6.70 5.17 11.36
N GLN A 197 -7.63 5.80 10.66
CA GLN A 197 -8.05 7.15 11.00
C GLN A 197 -8.63 7.22 12.41
N PRO A 198 -8.33 8.29 13.19
CA PRO A 198 -8.97 8.54 14.47
C PRO A 198 -10.49 8.61 14.30
N ARG A 199 -11.22 7.86 15.12
CA ARG A 199 -12.66 7.70 14.96
C ARG A 199 -13.38 7.54 16.29
N LYS A 200 -14.69 7.77 16.28
CA LYS A 200 -15.60 7.33 17.34
C LYS A 200 -15.99 5.86 17.12
N GLU A 201 -16.44 5.18 18.16
CA GLU A 201 -16.93 3.80 18.05
C GLU A 201 -18.08 3.69 17.04
N SER A 202 -18.98 4.69 17.02
CA SER A 202 -20.14 4.74 16.11
C SER A 202 -19.78 5.03 14.64
N ASP A 203 -18.53 5.41 14.32
CA ASP A 203 -18.15 5.72 12.93
C ASP A 203 -18.03 4.45 12.06
N ARG A 204 -17.92 3.27 12.70
CA ARG A 204 -18.07 1.98 12.00
C ARG A 204 -19.41 1.35 12.35
N PRO A 205 -20.14 0.79 11.38
CA PRO A 205 -21.33 0.00 11.69
C PRO A 205 -20.94 -1.27 12.46
N ARG A 206 -21.80 -1.72 13.35
CA ARG A 206 -21.66 -3.06 13.94
C ARG A 206 -21.76 -4.13 12.84
N VAL A 207 -21.12 -5.28 13.04
CA VAL A 207 -21.24 -6.41 12.11
C VAL A 207 -22.72 -6.73 11.86
N VAL A 208 -23.53 -6.81 12.90
CA VAL A 208 -24.99 -6.91 12.81
C VAL A 208 -25.56 -5.66 13.47
N PRO A 209 -26.02 -4.65 12.70
CA PRO A 209 -26.66 -3.45 13.26
C PRO A 209 -27.95 -3.79 14.00
N ASP A 210 -28.31 -2.93 14.94
CA ASP A 210 -29.56 -3.09 15.68
C ASP A 210 -30.76 -3.08 14.71
N GLY A 211 -31.63 -4.09 14.80
CA GLY A 211 -32.77 -4.27 13.90
C GLY A 211 -32.47 -4.99 12.57
N ALA A 212 -31.23 -5.31 12.28
CA ALA A 212 -30.90 -6.11 11.09
C ALA A 212 -31.46 -7.53 11.21
N VAL A 213 -32.14 -8.00 10.15
CA VAL A 213 -32.78 -9.32 10.10
C VAL A 213 -31.97 -10.29 9.25
N ASN A 214 -31.47 -9.85 8.10
CA ASN A 214 -30.88 -10.72 7.09
C ASN A 214 -29.63 -10.12 6.41
N PHE A 215 -28.99 -9.11 7.01
CA PHE A 215 -27.74 -8.56 6.50
C PHE A 215 -26.71 -8.30 7.59
N ALA A 216 -25.43 -8.31 7.19
CA ALA A 216 -24.31 -8.00 8.05
C ALA A 216 -23.25 -7.19 7.30
N PHE A 217 -22.58 -6.28 8.01
CA PHE A 217 -21.36 -5.63 7.52
C PHE A 217 -20.16 -6.51 7.81
N ILE A 218 -19.29 -6.64 6.81
CA ILE A 218 -18.03 -7.37 6.93
C ILE A 218 -16.89 -6.51 6.38
N GLY A 219 -15.65 -6.80 6.80
CA GLY A 219 -14.48 -6.09 6.28
C GLY A 219 -13.89 -5.11 7.30
N GLN A 220 -12.88 -4.35 6.86
CA GLN A 220 -12.05 -3.49 7.71
C GLN A 220 -12.80 -2.32 8.34
N PHE A 221 -13.98 -2.00 7.86
CA PHE A 221 -14.80 -0.90 8.34
C PHE A 221 -16.06 -1.35 9.10
N ALA A 222 -16.18 -2.63 9.45
CA ALA A 222 -17.14 -3.11 10.42
C ALA A 222 -16.56 -3.01 11.85
N GLU A 223 -17.38 -2.67 12.85
CA GLU A 223 -16.96 -2.59 14.25
C GLU A 223 -16.84 -3.99 14.85
N THR A 224 -15.68 -4.27 15.42
CA THR A 224 -15.41 -5.52 16.15
C THR A 224 -15.28 -5.27 17.64
N PRO A 225 -15.53 -6.25 18.51
CA PRO A 225 -15.32 -6.11 19.96
C PRO A 225 -13.87 -5.68 20.28
N ARG A 226 -13.72 -4.88 21.34
CA ARG A 226 -12.41 -4.32 21.74
C ARG A 226 -11.35 -5.34 22.13
N ASP A 227 -11.76 -6.54 22.53
CA ASP A 227 -10.88 -7.66 22.85
C ASP A 227 -10.44 -8.46 21.61
N THR A 228 -10.96 -8.11 20.45
CA THR A 228 -10.55 -8.68 19.18
C THR A 228 -9.27 -7.99 18.69
N ILE A 229 -8.23 -8.76 18.34
CA ILE A 229 -7.01 -8.21 17.78
C ILE A 229 -7.33 -7.54 16.43
N PHE A 230 -6.91 -6.30 16.30
CA PHE A 230 -7.11 -5.52 15.09
C PHE A 230 -6.10 -5.92 14.01
N THR A 231 -6.47 -6.85 13.18
CA THR A 231 -5.71 -7.24 11.98
C THR A 231 -6.65 -7.34 10.78
N THR A 232 -6.10 -7.41 9.59
CA THR A 232 -6.89 -7.58 8.37
C THR A 232 -7.67 -8.90 8.35
N GLU A 233 -7.23 -9.91 9.09
CA GLU A 233 -7.89 -11.21 9.21
C GLU A 233 -9.25 -11.13 9.92
N TYR A 234 -9.45 -10.16 10.79
CA TYR A 234 -10.75 -9.96 11.47
C TYR A 234 -11.79 -9.30 10.61
N SER A 235 -11.39 -8.76 9.50
CA SER A 235 -12.32 -8.15 8.55
C SER A 235 -12.90 -9.17 7.58
N MET A 236 -12.51 -10.40 7.66
CA MET A 236 -13.05 -11.53 6.91
C MET A 236 -13.89 -12.41 7.81
#